data_4096c8513e738632157e30a89ff741c3
#
_entry.id   4096c8513e738632157e30a89ff741c3
#
_cell.length_a   1.000
_cell.length_b   1.000
_cell.length_c   1.000
_cell.angle_alpha   90.00
_cell.angle_beta   90.00
_cell.angle_gamma   90.00
#
_symmetry.space_group_name_H-M   'P 1'
#
loop_
_entity.id
_entity.type
_entity.pdbx_description
1 polymer ?
#
loop_
_entity_poly.entity_id
_entity_poly.type
_entity_poly.pdbx_seq_one_letter_code
_entity_poly.pdbx_strand_id
1 'polypeptide(L)'
;MAPGSGPAPAPGPPPGRVAAPASWRRIVPQALVVAFLAGGTTAFVAADKSVRLTVDGQSRTLHTFADDVDELLASEGLGVGAHDLVAPARGAALDDGAEVVVRYGRPLQLTLDGQSRQVWTTADTVEAALRQFGIRVEGAYLSVPRTAAVPRAGLTLAVRTERSVTFMADGDEITVRTNAATVQEALGQAGITLNGQDTTSVPPDSFPRDGQTVTVLRITGTREVREERIPFETERVEDDTLFAGTELVEQPGRTGTRRVTYVLRTVNGVRQTPRQVAEETVREPVTQLVKVGTKPLPASVAGAEGLDWSALAQCESGGRPDATDPSGTYGGLYQFDVRTWQALGGSGRPQDASGAEQTYRAKKLYVQRGATPWPHCGRRLYR
;
A
#
# COMPACT_ATOMS: atom_id res chain seq x y z
N MET A 1 11.09 -103.81 11.07
CA MET A 1 11.13 -105.03 11.96
C MET A 1 9.76 -105.14 12.56
N ALA A 2 9.10 -106.28 12.19
CA ALA A 2 7.90 -106.88 12.82
C ALA A 2 8.27 -107.37 14.21
N PRO A 3 7.41 -107.96 15.00
CA PRO A 3 6.07 -108.51 14.75
C PRO A 3 5.06 -108.09 15.84
N GLY A 4 3.85 -108.37 15.82
CA GLY A 4 3.05 -109.57 15.56
C GLY A 4 2.19 -109.94 16.74
N SER A 5 1.07 -110.49 16.41
CA SER A 5 0.25 -111.32 17.21
C SER A 5 -1.06 -110.80 17.78
N GLY A 6 -2.10 -111.19 17.14
CA GLY A 6 -3.43 -111.55 17.51
C GLY A 6 -3.54 -112.79 18.40
N PRO A 7 -4.68 -113.52 18.42
CA PRO A 7 -6.08 -113.12 18.71
C PRO A 7 -6.73 -113.93 19.83
N ALA A 8 -8.02 -113.82 19.97
CA ALA A 8 -9.04 -114.74 20.49
C ALA A 8 -9.50 -114.62 21.93
N PRO A 9 -10.66 -115.21 22.30
CA PRO A 9 -11.99 -115.27 21.64
C PRO A 9 -13.16 -114.88 22.61
N ALA A 10 -14.34 -114.96 22.09
CA ALA A 10 -15.62 -114.73 22.77
C ALA A 10 -16.01 -115.78 23.84
N PRO A 11 -16.90 -115.51 24.71
CA PRO A 11 -18.07 -116.39 24.94
C PRO A 11 -19.42 -115.65 24.97
N GLY A 12 -20.43 -116.35 24.72
CA GLY A 12 -21.80 -116.09 24.39
C GLY A 12 -22.77 -115.78 25.54
N PRO A 13 -24.07 -115.75 25.23
CA PRO A 13 -25.09 -114.98 25.89
C PRO A 13 -25.86 -115.68 26.99
N PRO A 14 -26.55 -114.94 27.81
CA PRO A 14 -27.80 -115.44 28.39
C PRO A 14 -28.92 -114.34 28.45
N PRO A 15 -30.08 -114.58 28.97
CA PRO A 15 -31.33 -114.51 28.23
C PRO A 15 -32.23 -113.33 28.60
N GLY A 16 -33.21 -113.19 27.74
CA GLY A 16 -34.29 -112.32 27.67
C GLY A 16 -35.00 -111.70 28.88
N ARG A 17 -35.43 -110.44 28.73
CA ARG A 17 -36.62 -109.93 29.42
C ARG A 17 -37.47 -109.15 28.48
N VAL A 18 -38.73 -109.34 28.64
CA VAL A 18 -39.93 -109.00 27.95
C VAL A 18 -40.11 -107.46 27.76
N ALA A 19 -40.60 -107.13 26.60
CA ALA A 19 -40.92 -105.78 26.17
C ALA A 19 -42.11 -105.14 26.91
N ALA A 20 -42.02 -103.84 27.20
CA ALA A 20 -43.19 -102.97 27.45
C ALA A 20 -43.21 -101.85 26.39
N PRO A 21 -44.34 -101.33 25.91
CA PRO A 21 -44.44 -100.58 24.66
C PRO A 21 -43.93 -99.14 24.76
N ALA A 22 -42.99 -98.81 23.91
CA ALA A 22 -42.41 -97.53 23.76
C ALA A 22 -43.26 -96.70 22.77
N SER A 23 -44.24 -95.96 23.22
CA SER A 23 -44.98 -95.02 22.36
C SER A 23 -45.00 -93.57 22.84
N TRP A 24 -44.45 -93.24 23.99
CA TRP A 24 -44.49 -91.85 24.50
C TRP A 24 -43.15 -91.08 24.51
N ARG A 25 -42.05 -91.78 24.27
CA ARG A 25 -40.73 -91.18 24.40
C ARG A 25 -40.20 -90.56 23.10
N ARG A 26 -40.87 -90.64 21.95
CA ARG A 26 -40.42 -90.09 20.64
C ARG A 26 -41.17 -88.86 20.19
N ILE A 27 -42.26 -88.48 20.82
CA ILE A 27 -43.08 -87.32 20.40
C ILE A 27 -42.56 -86.02 21.06
N VAL A 28 -42.07 -86.07 22.30
CA VAL A 28 -41.61 -84.89 23.03
C VAL A 28 -40.41 -84.16 22.39
N PRO A 29 -39.35 -84.89 21.95
CA PRO A 29 -38.23 -84.18 21.30
C PRO A 29 -38.55 -83.62 19.89
N GLN A 30 -39.44 -84.29 19.14
CA GLN A 30 -39.85 -83.72 17.82
C GLN A 30 -40.80 -82.53 17.93
N ALA A 31 -41.67 -82.44 18.88
CA ALA A 31 -42.55 -81.33 19.14
C ALA A 31 -41.72 -80.09 19.64
N LEU A 32 -40.69 -80.36 20.46
CA LEU A 32 -39.80 -79.31 20.93
C LEU A 32 -38.89 -78.77 19.84
N VAL A 33 -38.39 -79.55 18.92
CA VAL A 33 -37.60 -79.12 17.75
C VAL A 33 -38.46 -78.35 16.76
N VAL A 34 -39.70 -78.77 16.50
CA VAL A 34 -40.62 -78.04 15.64
C VAL A 34 -41.09 -76.74 16.28
N ALA A 35 -41.30 -76.68 17.59
CA ALA A 35 -41.61 -75.47 18.33
C ALA A 35 -40.41 -74.46 18.34
N PHE A 36 -39.19 -74.98 18.48
CA PHE A 36 -37.96 -74.19 18.40
C PHE A 36 -37.69 -73.62 16.98
N LEU A 37 -37.92 -74.46 15.97
CA LEU A 37 -37.80 -74.03 14.57
C LEU A 37 -38.93 -73.04 14.16
N ALA A 38 -40.14 -73.24 14.57
CA ALA A 38 -41.27 -72.35 14.29
C ALA A 38 -41.18 -71.07 15.11
N GLY A 39 -40.79 -71.14 16.37
CA GLY A 39 -40.61 -69.96 17.22
C GLY A 39 -39.38 -69.11 16.84
N GLY A 40 -38.28 -69.82 16.45
CA GLY A 40 -37.06 -69.19 15.97
C GLY A 40 -37.24 -68.40 14.63
N THR A 41 -37.99 -69.01 13.71
CA THR A 41 -38.25 -68.37 12.42
C THR A 41 -39.21 -67.18 12.52
N THR A 42 -40.21 -67.19 13.36
CA THR A 42 -41.12 -66.05 13.53
C THR A 42 -40.45 -64.90 14.27
N ALA A 43 -39.58 -65.16 15.24
CA ALA A 43 -38.79 -64.14 15.91
C ALA A 43 -37.73 -63.50 14.93
N PHE A 44 -37.17 -64.29 14.05
CA PHE A 44 -36.22 -63.83 13.06
C PHE A 44 -36.90 -62.96 11.98
N VAL A 45 -38.07 -63.35 11.51
CA VAL A 45 -38.83 -62.56 10.54
C VAL A 45 -39.42 -61.29 11.14
N ALA A 46 -39.75 -61.26 12.45
CA ALA A 46 -40.26 -60.09 13.15
C ALA A 46 -39.15 -59.03 13.50
N ALA A 47 -37.89 -59.45 13.48
CA ALA A 47 -36.73 -58.53 13.71
C ALA A 47 -36.09 -58.02 12.43
N ASP A 48 -36.41 -58.55 11.24
CA ASP A 48 -35.93 -58.12 9.94
C ASP A 48 -36.67 -56.82 9.51
N LYS A 49 -35.93 -55.72 9.39
CA LYS A 49 -36.48 -54.40 9.00
C LYS A 49 -36.03 -54.10 7.56
N SER A 50 -36.96 -53.70 6.72
CA SER A 50 -36.68 -53.18 5.37
C SER A 50 -36.41 -51.67 5.44
N VAL A 51 -35.20 -51.26 5.16
CA VAL A 51 -34.78 -49.85 5.28
C VAL A 51 -34.32 -49.35 3.91
N ARG A 52 -34.73 -48.13 3.55
CA ARG A 52 -34.20 -47.40 2.38
C ARG A 52 -33.01 -46.58 2.77
N LEU A 53 -31.82 -47.01 2.33
CA LEU A 53 -30.59 -46.25 2.54
C LEU A 53 -30.22 -45.45 1.28
N THR A 54 -30.11 -44.14 1.43
CA THR A 54 -29.68 -43.22 0.35
C THR A 54 -28.33 -42.64 0.70
N VAL A 55 -27.29 -42.96 -0.08
CA VAL A 55 -25.93 -42.45 0.11
C VAL A 55 -25.55 -41.57 -1.09
N ASP A 56 -25.27 -40.29 -0.88
CA ASP A 56 -24.95 -39.32 -1.94
C ASP A 56 -25.95 -39.35 -3.11
N GLY A 57 -27.25 -39.48 -2.78
CA GLY A 57 -28.33 -39.51 -3.77
C GLY A 57 -28.58 -40.91 -4.39
N GLN A 58 -27.76 -41.90 -4.10
CA GLN A 58 -27.99 -43.28 -4.55
C GLN A 58 -28.77 -44.06 -3.52
N SER A 59 -29.99 -44.42 -3.84
CA SER A 59 -30.91 -45.16 -2.97
C SER A 59 -30.85 -46.65 -3.20
N ARG A 60 -30.83 -47.42 -2.13
CA ARG A 60 -31.01 -48.89 -2.12
C ARG A 60 -31.88 -49.30 -0.97
N THR A 61 -32.71 -50.32 -1.16
CA THR A 61 -33.45 -50.96 -0.08
C THR A 61 -32.63 -52.14 0.42
N LEU A 62 -32.52 -52.29 1.71
CA LEU A 62 -31.78 -53.38 2.36
C LEU A 62 -32.57 -53.90 3.56
N HIS A 63 -32.31 -55.13 3.94
CA HIS A 63 -32.84 -55.75 5.13
C HIS A 63 -31.80 -55.73 6.23
N THR A 64 -32.18 -55.30 7.42
CA THR A 64 -31.25 -55.13 8.53
C THR A 64 -31.91 -55.54 9.88
N PHE A 65 -31.07 -55.94 10.80
CA PHE A 65 -31.43 -56.17 12.20
C PHE A 65 -30.99 -55.01 13.11
N ALA A 66 -30.43 -53.96 12.55
CA ALA A 66 -29.95 -52.80 13.29
C ALA A 66 -31.09 -52.11 14.06
N ASP A 67 -30.85 -51.78 15.31
CA ASP A 67 -31.84 -51.11 16.15
C ASP A 67 -31.82 -49.57 15.97
N ASP A 68 -30.70 -49.03 15.54
CA ASP A 68 -30.52 -47.62 15.29
C ASP A 68 -29.69 -47.30 14.00
N VAL A 69 -29.61 -46.01 13.67
CA VAL A 69 -28.90 -45.52 12.49
C VAL A 69 -27.39 -45.79 12.56
N ASP A 70 -26.77 -45.68 13.75
CA ASP A 70 -25.32 -45.94 13.90
C ASP A 70 -24.97 -47.40 13.62
N GLU A 71 -25.78 -48.34 14.13
CA GLU A 71 -25.60 -49.77 13.91
C GLU A 71 -25.81 -50.12 12.43
N LEU A 72 -26.83 -49.53 11.78
CA LEU A 72 -27.02 -49.70 10.34
C LEU A 72 -25.81 -49.23 9.55
N LEU A 73 -25.31 -48.01 9.82
CA LEU A 73 -24.15 -47.46 9.11
C LEU A 73 -22.89 -48.28 9.33
N ALA A 74 -22.68 -48.79 10.56
CA ALA A 74 -21.56 -49.64 10.88
C ALA A 74 -21.63 -51.00 10.14
N SER A 75 -22.83 -51.63 10.08
CA SER A 75 -23.06 -52.90 9.39
C SER A 75 -22.82 -52.78 7.87
N GLU A 76 -23.13 -51.62 7.29
CA GLU A 76 -22.89 -51.32 5.88
C GLU A 76 -21.47 -50.77 5.59
N GLY A 77 -20.61 -50.67 6.59
CA GLY A 77 -19.25 -50.19 6.47
C GLY A 77 -19.14 -48.74 6.12
N LEU A 78 -20.16 -47.91 6.43
CA LEU A 78 -20.24 -46.50 6.14
C LEU A 78 -19.66 -45.68 7.30
N GLY A 79 -18.42 -45.24 7.14
CA GLY A 79 -17.82 -44.24 8.09
C GLY A 79 -18.42 -42.85 7.86
N VAL A 80 -18.85 -42.19 8.95
CA VAL A 80 -19.43 -40.86 8.91
C VAL A 80 -18.61 -39.91 9.78
N GLY A 81 -18.14 -38.83 9.19
CA GLY A 81 -17.32 -37.78 9.82
C GLY A 81 -18.14 -36.58 10.32
N ALA A 82 -17.45 -35.62 10.91
CA ALA A 82 -18.06 -34.41 11.52
C ALA A 82 -18.76 -33.49 10.53
N HIS A 83 -18.42 -33.56 9.25
CA HIS A 83 -18.96 -32.70 8.19
C HIS A 83 -20.01 -33.41 7.32
N ASP A 84 -20.31 -34.67 7.63
CA ASP A 84 -21.32 -35.44 6.93
C ASP A 84 -22.72 -35.18 7.50
N LEU A 85 -23.71 -35.30 6.65
CA LEU A 85 -25.11 -35.17 7.07
C LEU A 85 -25.74 -36.54 7.08
N VAL A 86 -26.32 -36.89 8.20
CA VAL A 86 -27.11 -38.12 8.39
C VAL A 86 -28.50 -37.74 8.87
N ALA A 87 -29.51 -38.25 8.19
CA ALA A 87 -30.92 -38.07 8.55
C ALA A 87 -31.65 -39.41 8.43
N PRO A 88 -32.34 -39.89 9.48
CA PRO A 88 -32.43 -39.32 10.82
C PRO A 88 -31.09 -39.25 11.54
N ALA A 89 -31.03 -38.51 12.67
CA ALA A 89 -29.80 -38.35 13.42
C ALA A 89 -29.20 -39.68 13.86
N ARG A 90 -27.87 -39.73 14.02
CA ARG A 90 -27.16 -40.88 14.58
C ARG A 90 -27.76 -41.28 15.93
N GLY A 91 -27.92 -42.56 16.19
CA GLY A 91 -28.57 -43.07 17.39
C GLY A 91 -30.10 -42.95 17.34
N ALA A 92 -30.73 -42.50 16.27
CA ALA A 92 -32.19 -42.56 16.12
C ALA A 92 -32.59 -44.02 15.85
N ALA A 93 -33.65 -44.47 16.51
CA ALA A 93 -34.22 -45.81 16.34
C ALA A 93 -34.68 -46.03 14.86
N LEU A 94 -34.47 -47.23 14.35
CA LEU A 94 -34.89 -47.65 13.03
C LEU A 94 -36.16 -48.47 13.11
N ASP A 95 -37.19 -48.01 12.41
CA ASP A 95 -38.43 -48.76 12.23
C ASP A 95 -38.44 -49.46 10.84
N ASP A 96 -39.33 -50.44 10.69
CA ASP A 96 -39.54 -51.04 9.38
C ASP A 96 -40.07 -50.00 8.39
N GLY A 97 -39.52 -49.93 7.19
CA GLY A 97 -39.79 -48.89 6.20
C GLY A 97 -39.06 -47.60 6.38
N ALA A 98 -38.13 -47.49 7.35
CA ALA A 98 -37.39 -46.24 7.60
C ALA A 98 -36.54 -45.82 6.38
N GLU A 99 -36.39 -44.51 6.20
CA GLU A 99 -35.48 -43.93 5.20
C GLU A 99 -34.30 -43.24 5.89
N VAL A 100 -33.09 -43.70 5.55
CA VAL A 100 -31.85 -43.14 6.06
C VAL A 100 -31.09 -42.49 4.90
N VAL A 101 -30.77 -41.21 5.07
CA VAL A 101 -30.02 -40.43 4.08
C VAL A 101 -28.66 -40.06 4.65
N VAL A 102 -27.63 -40.41 3.91
CA VAL A 102 -26.23 -40.03 4.20
C VAL A 102 -25.73 -39.15 3.06
N ARG A 103 -25.25 -37.95 3.38
CA ARG A 103 -24.53 -37.09 2.46
C ARG A 103 -23.17 -36.76 3.01
N TYR A 104 -22.12 -37.10 2.25
CA TYR A 104 -20.74 -36.86 2.68
C TYR A 104 -20.36 -35.40 2.53
N GLY A 105 -19.70 -34.87 3.53
CA GLY A 105 -19.04 -33.57 3.48
C GLY A 105 -17.84 -33.58 2.54
N ARG A 106 -17.74 -32.59 1.72
CA ARG A 106 -16.66 -32.38 0.75
C ARG A 106 -15.97 -31.08 1.03
N PRO A 107 -14.65 -31.06 1.26
CA PRO A 107 -13.90 -29.84 1.49
C PRO A 107 -13.82 -29.04 0.17
N LEU A 108 -14.11 -27.77 0.25
CA LEU A 108 -14.03 -26.83 -0.88
C LEU A 108 -13.08 -25.70 -0.51
N GLN A 109 -11.95 -25.60 -1.25
CA GLN A 109 -11.07 -24.44 -1.18
C GLN A 109 -11.68 -23.35 -2.06
N LEU A 110 -12.47 -22.45 -1.47
CA LEU A 110 -13.21 -21.41 -2.17
C LEU A 110 -12.44 -20.10 -2.13
N THR A 111 -12.10 -19.57 -3.31
CA THR A 111 -11.66 -18.19 -3.48
C THR A 111 -12.84 -17.39 -4.04
N LEU A 112 -13.48 -16.58 -3.19
CA LEU A 112 -14.60 -15.73 -3.57
C LEU A 112 -14.12 -14.28 -3.59
N ASP A 113 -14.17 -13.65 -4.76
CA ASP A 113 -13.81 -12.24 -4.96
C ASP A 113 -12.44 -11.88 -4.40
N GLY A 114 -11.46 -12.77 -4.62
CA GLY A 114 -10.08 -12.62 -4.16
C GLY A 114 -9.82 -13.10 -2.73
N GLN A 115 -10.85 -13.49 -1.98
CA GLN A 115 -10.70 -14.00 -0.60
C GLN A 115 -10.81 -15.52 -0.58
N SER A 116 -9.74 -16.19 -0.11
CA SER A 116 -9.68 -17.65 -0.02
C SER A 116 -10.08 -18.14 1.37
N ARG A 117 -10.94 -19.17 1.39
CA ARG A 117 -11.33 -19.87 2.62
C ARG A 117 -11.64 -21.34 2.33
N GLN A 118 -11.43 -22.20 3.32
CA GLN A 118 -11.91 -23.57 3.25
C GLN A 118 -13.31 -23.65 3.82
N VAL A 119 -14.22 -24.27 3.07
CA VAL A 119 -15.61 -24.51 3.48
C VAL A 119 -15.98 -25.95 3.19
N TRP A 120 -17.03 -26.47 3.84
CA TRP A 120 -17.53 -27.81 3.63
C TRP A 120 -18.92 -27.77 3.02
N THR A 121 -19.16 -28.62 2.05
CA THR A 121 -20.45 -28.77 1.40
C THR A 121 -20.87 -30.23 1.31
N THR A 122 -22.14 -30.50 1.40
CA THR A 122 -22.73 -31.83 1.11
C THR A 122 -23.31 -31.88 -0.33
N ALA A 123 -23.16 -30.79 -1.08
CA ALA A 123 -23.58 -30.72 -2.47
C ALA A 123 -22.67 -31.54 -3.37
N ASP A 124 -23.23 -32.17 -4.38
CA ASP A 124 -22.54 -33.01 -5.35
C ASP A 124 -22.02 -32.25 -6.56
N THR A 125 -22.55 -31.04 -6.82
CA THR A 125 -22.14 -30.19 -7.93
C THR A 125 -21.70 -28.80 -7.45
N VAL A 126 -20.88 -28.11 -8.27
CA VAL A 126 -20.42 -26.74 -8.02
C VAL A 126 -21.61 -25.79 -7.88
N GLU A 127 -22.60 -25.88 -8.76
CA GLU A 127 -23.80 -25.02 -8.70
C GLU A 127 -24.59 -25.21 -7.39
N ALA A 128 -24.81 -26.47 -7.00
CA ALA A 128 -25.52 -26.78 -5.75
C ALA A 128 -24.73 -26.30 -4.52
N ALA A 129 -23.41 -26.43 -4.52
CA ALA A 129 -22.53 -25.93 -3.46
C ALA A 129 -22.59 -24.39 -3.35
N LEU A 130 -22.48 -23.66 -4.45
CA LEU A 130 -22.57 -22.20 -4.48
C LEU A 130 -23.94 -21.70 -4.02
N ARG A 131 -25.02 -22.39 -4.42
CA ARG A 131 -26.38 -22.10 -3.95
C ARG A 131 -26.52 -22.33 -2.44
N GLN A 132 -25.93 -23.40 -1.90
CA GLN A 132 -25.90 -23.68 -0.45
C GLN A 132 -25.22 -22.54 0.33
N PHE A 133 -24.19 -21.89 -0.24
CA PHE A 133 -23.51 -20.75 0.35
C PHE A 133 -24.18 -19.39 0.05
N GLY A 134 -25.28 -19.35 -0.68
CA GLY A 134 -25.97 -18.12 -1.05
C GLY A 134 -25.24 -17.28 -2.09
N ILE A 135 -24.28 -17.88 -2.85
CA ILE A 135 -23.48 -17.19 -3.86
C ILE A 135 -24.24 -17.22 -5.20
N ARG A 136 -24.49 -16.02 -5.75
CA ARG A 136 -25.11 -15.89 -7.07
C ARG A 136 -24.08 -16.22 -8.17
N VAL A 137 -24.51 -16.99 -9.13
CA VAL A 137 -23.67 -17.46 -10.24
C VAL A 137 -23.97 -16.78 -11.57
N GLU A 138 -25.03 -15.98 -11.63
CA GLU A 138 -25.39 -15.21 -12.82
C GLU A 138 -24.32 -14.13 -13.06
N GLY A 139 -23.77 -14.11 -14.30
CA GLY A 139 -22.70 -13.19 -14.67
C GLY A 139 -21.34 -13.44 -13.98
N ALA A 140 -21.25 -14.43 -13.06
CA ALA A 140 -20.02 -14.74 -12.37
C ALA A 140 -19.05 -15.54 -13.24
N TYR A 141 -17.75 -15.28 -13.06
CA TYR A 141 -16.70 -16.17 -13.55
C TYR A 141 -16.51 -17.32 -12.55
N LEU A 142 -16.42 -18.54 -13.08
CA LEU A 142 -16.12 -19.75 -12.33
C LEU A 142 -14.90 -20.43 -12.94
N SER A 143 -13.91 -20.79 -12.12
CA SER A 143 -12.72 -21.53 -12.60
C SER A 143 -13.01 -22.97 -13.00
N VAL A 144 -14.19 -23.49 -12.59
CA VAL A 144 -14.67 -24.83 -12.89
C VAL A 144 -16.13 -24.72 -13.36
N PRO A 145 -16.57 -25.51 -14.35
CA PRO A 145 -17.96 -25.46 -14.82
C PRO A 145 -18.95 -25.68 -13.67
N ARG A 146 -20.09 -24.97 -13.70
CA ARG A 146 -21.14 -25.09 -12.68
C ARG A 146 -21.71 -26.49 -12.50
N THR A 147 -21.70 -27.27 -13.58
CA THR A 147 -22.18 -28.66 -13.61
C THR A 147 -21.14 -29.68 -13.14
N ALA A 148 -19.91 -29.24 -12.89
CA ALA A 148 -18.84 -30.15 -12.42
C ALA A 148 -19.17 -30.73 -11.06
N ALA A 149 -18.84 -32.02 -10.88
CA ALA A 149 -18.99 -32.68 -9.60
C ALA A 149 -17.96 -32.18 -8.57
N VAL A 150 -18.38 -32.08 -7.33
CA VAL A 150 -17.49 -31.83 -6.19
C VAL A 150 -17.05 -33.20 -5.63
N PRO A 151 -15.80 -33.62 -5.84
CA PRO A 151 -15.34 -34.92 -5.36
C PRO A 151 -15.18 -34.93 -3.83
N ARG A 152 -15.25 -36.12 -3.21
CA ARG A 152 -15.01 -36.29 -1.77
C ARG A 152 -13.62 -35.86 -1.33
N ALA A 153 -12.61 -35.98 -2.21
CA ALA A 153 -11.26 -35.52 -1.96
C ALA A 153 -11.14 -33.97 -1.88
N GLY A 154 -12.18 -33.28 -2.29
CA GLY A 154 -12.21 -31.82 -2.31
C GLY A 154 -12.04 -31.21 -3.68
N LEU A 155 -12.29 -29.91 -3.78
CA LEU A 155 -12.17 -29.13 -5.00
C LEU A 155 -11.63 -27.73 -4.68
N THR A 156 -10.76 -27.19 -5.54
CA THR A 156 -10.38 -25.77 -5.52
C THR A 156 -11.27 -25.02 -6.53
N LEU A 157 -11.97 -24.00 -6.07
CA LEU A 157 -12.91 -23.21 -6.86
C LEU A 157 -12.67 -21.71 -6.66
N ALA A 158 -12.37 -21.03 -7.74
CA ALA A 158 -12.36 -19.56 -7.77
C ALA A 158 -13.67 -19.05 -8.37
N VAL A 159 -14.29 -18.11 -7.67
CA VAL A 159 -15.53 -17.44 -8.06
C VAL A 159 -15.30 -15.95 -8.06
N ARG A 160 -15.63 -15.28 -9.16
CA ARG A 160 -15.67 -13.81 -9.23
C ARG A 160 -17.08 -13.39 -9.58
N THR A 161 -17.76 -12.76 -8.63
CA THR A 161 -19.14 -12.31 -8.82
C THR A 161 -19.19 -11.13 -9.81
N GLU A 162 -20.32 -10.95 -10.46
CA GLU A 162 -20.54 -9.77 -11.28
C GLU A 162 -20.68 -8.54 -10.39
N ARG A 163 -19.96 -7.46 -10.74
CA ARG A 163 -19.89 -6.19 -10.01
C ARG A 163 -20.12 -5.03 -10.95
N SER A 164 -20.61 -3.92 -10.43
CA SER A 164 -20.72 -2.67 -11.14
C SER A 164 -19.53 -1.79 -10.81
N VAL A 165 -18.75 -1.38 -11.80
CA VAL A 165 -17.60 -0.49 -11.63
C VAL A 165 -17.76 0.71 -12.55
N THR A 166 -17.56 1.90 -12.00
CA THR A 166 -17.66 3.17 -12.74
C THR A 166 -16.26 3.72 -12.99
N PHE A 167 -15.97 4.01 -14.26
CA PHE A 167 -14.73 4.65 -14.69
C PHE A 167 -14.96 6.09 -15.07
N MET A 168 -14.15 6.99 -14.50
CA MET A 168 -14.06 8.40 -14.89
C MET A 168 -12.85 8.55 -15.79
N ALA A 169 -13.04 8.75 -17.08
CA ALA A 169 -11.97 8.84 -18.08
C ALA A 169 -12.26 9.94 -19.09
N ASP A 170 -11.29 10.80 -19.33
CA ASP A 170 -11.32 11.82 -20.39
C ASP A 170 -12.52 12.79 -20.31
N GLY A 171 -13.12 12.94 -19.12
CA GLY A 171 -14.30 13.75 -18.85
C GLY A 171 -15.61 12.97 -18.88
N ASP A 172 -15.60 11.71 -19.31
CA ASP A 172 -16.77 10.83 -19.37
C ASP A 172 -16.84 9.89 -18.15
N GLU A 173 -18.07 9.48 -17.85
CA GLU A 173 -18.38 8.47 -16.84
C GLU A 173 -18.92 7.21 -17.52
N ILE A 174 -18.22 6.09 -17.36
CA ILE A 174 -18.57 4.81 -17.97
C ILE A 174 -18.75 3.76 -16.87
N THR A 175 -19.98 3.28 -16.69
CA THR A 175 -20.27 2.19 -15.76
C THR A 175 -20.35 0.87 -16.49
N VAL A 176 -19.58 -0.14 -16.06
CA VAL A 176 -19.58 -1.48 -16.60
C VAL A 176 -19.93 -2.51 -15.54
N ARG A 177 -20.61 -3.57 -15.97
CA ARG A 177 -20.80 -4.78 -15.16
C ARG A 177 -19.71 -5.77 -15.53
N THR A 178 -18.95 -6.21 -14.57
CA THR A 178 -17.73 -6.99 -14.78
C THR A 178 -17.51 -8.05 -13.71
N ASN A 179 -16.90 -9.16 -14.10
CA ASN A 179 -16.33 -10.17 -13.22
C ASN A 179 -14.79 -10.20 -13.32
N ALA A 180 -14.19 -9.12 -13.80
CA ALA A 180 -12.75 -8.96 -14.00
C ALA A 180 -11.94 -9.24 -12.73
N ALA A 181 -10.74 -9.82 -12.88
CA ALA A 181 -9.84 -10.07 -11.77
C ALA A 181 -9.10 -8.81 -11.33
N THR A 182 -8.93 -7.84 -12.24
CA THR A 182 -8.18 -6.61 -11.98
C THR A 182 -8.92 -5.39 -12.53
N VAL A 183 -8.60 -4.21 -11.99
CA VAL A 183 -9.08 -2.93 -12.53
C VAL A 183 -8.67 -2.76 -13.99
N GLN A 184 -7.46 -3.18 -14.35
CA GLN A 184 -6.97 -3.12 -15.73
C GLN A 184 -7.82 -3.98 -16.70
N GLU A 185 -8.20 -5.18 -16.28
CA GLU A 185 -9.09 -6.04 -17.07
C GLU A 185 -10.47 -5.38 -17.24
N ALA A 186 -11.00 -4.80 -16.17
CA ALA A 186 -12.29 -4.10 -16.21
C ALA A 186 -12.25 -2.83 -17.10
N LEU A 187 -11.12 -2.08 -17.09
CA LEU A 187 -10.89 -0.97 -18.03
C LEU A 187 -10.94 -1.43 -19.48
N GLY A 188 -10.28 -2.56 -19.78
CA GLY A 188 -10.32 -3.15 -21.12
C GLY A 188 -11.74 -3.48 -21.57
N GLN A 189 -12.58 -4.02 -20.67
CA GLN A 189 -14.00 -4.29 -20.93
C GLN A 189 -14.81 -3.00 -21.14
N ALA A 190 -14.42 -1.90 -20.48
CA ALA A 190 -14.99 -0.58 -20.70
C ALA A 190 -14.50 0.12 -21.99
N GLY A 191 -13.57 -0.51 -22.73
CA GLY A 191 -12.95 0.10 -23.93
C GLY A 191 -11.92 1.17 -23.62
N ILE A 192 -11.46 1.27 -22.38
CA ILE A 192 -10.50 2.28 -21.93
C ILE A 192 -9.09 1.68 -21.93
N THR A 193 -8.19 2.30 -22.67
CA THR A 193 -6.77 1.90 -22.75
C THR A 193 -5.92 2.88 -21.95
N LEU A 194 -5.00 2.35 -21.14
CA LEU A 194 -3.94 3.12 -20.49
C LEU A 194 -2.72 3.19 -21.41
N ASN A 195 -2.23 4.38 -21.71
CA ASN A 195 -1.10 4.62 -22.60
C ASN A 195 0.11 5.16 -21.86
N GLY A 196 1.30 4.67 -22.18
CA GLY A 196 2.56 5.21 -21.66
C GLY A 196 2.64 5.22 -20.13
N GLN A 197 2.47 6.39 -19.52
CA GLN A 197 2.53 6.59 -18.06
C GLN A 197 1.15 6.70 -17.41
N ASP A 198 0.07 6.48 -18.17
CA ASP A 198 -1.29 6.53 -17.61
C ASP A 198 -1.44 5.51 -16.49
N THR A 199 -2.23 5.86 -15.51
CA THR A 199 -2.57 4.98 -14.39
C THR A 199 -4.01 5.24 -13.92
N THR A 200 -4.38 4.65 -12.83
CA THR A 200 -5.70 4.82 -12.20
C THR A 200 -5.57 5.30 -10.75
N SER A 201 -6.66 5.82 -10.20
CA SER A 201 -6.74 6.27 -8.80
C SER A 201 -6.55 5.14 -7.77
N VAL A 202 -6.64 3.90 -8.23
CA VAL A 202 -6.29 2.68 -7.48
C VAL A 202 -5.31 1.87 -8.32
N PRO A 203 -4.50 0.96 -7.75
CA PRO A 203 -3.58 0.15 -8.54
C PRO A 203 -4.30 -0.63 -9.65
N PRO A 204 -3.82 -0.60 -10.91
CA PRO A 204 -4.47 -1.30 -12.03
C PRO A 204 -4.57 -2.82 -11.84
N ASP A 205 -3.67 -3.41 -11.07
CA ASP A 205 -3.63 -4.84 -10.72
C ASP A 205 -4.53 -5.20 -9.52
N SER A 206 -5.12 -4.21 -8.85
CA SER A 206 -6.03 -4.43 -7.74
C SER A 206 -7.35 -5.04 -8.18
N PHE A 207 -7.97 -5.79 -7.25
CA PHE A 207 -9.29 -6.38 -7.47
C PHE A 207 -10.38 -5.30 -7.39
N PRO A 208 -11.22 -5.09 -8.44
CA PRO A 208 -12.27 -4.08 -8.43
C PRO A 208 -13.41 -4.45 -7.48
N ARG A 209 -13.95 -3.48 -6.76
CA ARG A 209 -15.05 -3.68 -5.80
C ARG A 209 -16.39 -3.28 -6.42
N ASP A 210 -17.47 -3.88 -5.95
CA ASP A 210 -18.81 -3.49 -6.38
C ASP A 210 -19.12 -2.04 -5.97
N GLY A 211 -19.72 -1.27 -6.90
CA GLY A 211 -19.99 0.16 -6.71
C GLY A 211 -18.76 1.07 -6.72
N GLN A 212 -17.56 0.55 -7.03
CA GLN A 212 -16.33 1.34 -7.01
C GLN A 212 -16.27 2.32 -8.17
N THR A 213 -15.89 3.57 -7.87
CA THR A 213 -15.49 4.56 -8.89
C THR A 213 -13.97 4.61 -9.00
N VAL A 214 -13.47 4.49 -10.22
CA VAL A 214 -12.05 4.51 -10.56
C VAL A 214 -11.78 5.63 -11.56
N THR A 215 -10.93 6.58 -11.19
CA THR A 215 -10.52 7.67 -12.09
C THR A 215 -9.29 7.26 -12.88
N VAL A 216 -9.34 7.41 -14.19
CA VAL A 216 -8.18 7.27 -15.08
C VAL A 216 -7.36 8.55 -15.01
N LEU A 217 -6.07 8.41 -14.77
CA LEU A 217 -5.10 9.50 -14.71
C LEU A 217 -4.27 9.49 -16.00
N ARG A 218 -4.64 10.39 -16.94
CA ARG A 218 -3.88 10.60 -18.18
C ARG A 218 -2.62 11.37 -17.86
N ILE A 219 -1.46 10.75 -18.04
CA ILE A 219 -0.19 11.30 -17.63
C ILE A 219 0.69 11.52 -18.86
N THR A 220 1.03 12.79 -19.09
CA THR A 220 2.07 13.16 -20.05
C THR A 220 3.25 13.76 -19.30
N GLY A 221 4.45 13.42 -19.73
CA GLY A 221 5.68 13.92 -19.15
C GLY A 221 6.67 14.32 -20.24
N THR A 222 7.27 15.51 -20.07
CA THR A 222 8.37 15.97 -20.92
C THR A 222 9.57 16.32 -20.05
N ARG A 223 10.77 16.22 -20.62
CA ARG A 223 11.99 16.71 -19.99
C ARG A 223 12.34 18.07 -20.57
N GLU A 224 12.62 19.02 -19.71
CA GLU A 224 13.10 20.34 -20.08
C GLU A 224 14.45 20.58 -19.42
N VAL A 225 15.41 21.05 -20.20
CA VAL A 225 16.75 21.41 -19.73
C VAL A 225 16.82 22.94 -19.71
N ARG A 226 17.14 23.51 -18.54
CA ARG A 226 17.31 24.94 -18.33
C ARG A 226 18.73 25.25 -17.89
N GLU A 227 19.27 26.33 -18.39
CA GLU A 227 20.51 26.91 -17.86
C GLU A 227 20.17 27.97 -16.82
N GLU A 228 20.68 27.80 -15.62
CA GLU A 228 20.46 28.69 -14.49
C GLU A 228 21.80 29.28 -14.06
N ARG A 229 21.75 30.51 -13.55
CA ARG A 229 22.92 31.18 -13.03
C ARG A 229 23.21 30.72 -11.62
N ILE A 230 24.48 30.47 -11.31
CA ILE A 230 24.99 30.27 -9.96
C ILE A 230 25.56 31.62 -9.51
N PRO A 231 25.02 32.24 -8.46
CA PRO A 231 25.59 33.48 -7.92
C PRO A 231 27.01 33.21 -7.41
N PHE A 232 27.87 34.24 -7.50
CA PHE A 232 29.16 34.19 -6.87
C PHE A 232 29.06 34.63 -5.41
N GLU A 233 29.96 34.17 -4.59
CA GLU A 233 30.15 34.61 -3.21
C GLU A 233 31.09 35.82 -3.17
N THR A 234 30.95 36.69 -2.14
CA THR A 234 31.86 37.80 -1.88
C THR A 234 32.62 37.51 -0.59
N GLU A 235 33.91 37.37 -0.73
CA GLU A 235 34.83 37.24 0.39
C GLU A 235 35.44 38.62 0.69
N ARG A 236 35.44 39.02 1.97
CA ARG A 236 36.00 40.28 2.48
C ARG A 236 37.24 39.96 3.26
N VAL A 237 38.36 40.54 2.85
CA VAL A 237 39.67 40.38 3.52
C VAL A 237 40.13 41.71 4.05
N GLU A 238 40.54 41.75 5.30
CA GLU A 238 41.08 42.95 5.92
C GLU A 238 42.45 43.29 5.33
N ASP A 239 42.68 44.59 5.06
CA ASP A 239 43.94 45.13 4.54
C ASP A 239 44.35 46.35 5.34
N ASP A 240 45.46 46.27 6.08
CA ASP A 240 45.99 47.30 6.95
C ASP A 240 46.77 48.40 6.18
N THR A 241 46.98 48.24 4.88
CA THR A 241 47.54 49.26 4.00
C THR A 241 46.51 50.28 3.52
N LEU A 242 45.25 49.88 3.48
CA LEU A 242 44.11 50.70 3.08
C LEU A 242 43.49 51.37 4.31
N PHE A 243 43.12 52.64 4.17
CA PHE A 243 42.43 53.36 5.22
C PHE A 243 41.06 52.76 5.56
N ALA A 244 40.70 52.73 6.83
CA ALA A 244 39.37 52.31 7.28
C ALA A 244 38.28 53.02 6.50
N GLY A 245 37.24 52.25 6.06
CA GLY A 245 36.18 52.73 5.20
C GLY A 245 36.49 52.67 3.70
N THR A 246 37.65 52.19 3.30
CA THR A 246 38.01 51.99 1.90
C THR A 246 37.75 50.49 1.54
N GLU A 247 36.99 50.24 0.49
CA GLU A 247 36.86 48.90 -0.08
C GLU A 247 37.47 48.90 -1.48
N LEU A 248 38.28 47.86 -1.74
CA LEU A 248 38.90 47.66 -3.07
C LEU A 248 38.53 46.24 -3.57
N VAL A 249 37.85 46.20 -4.70
CA VAL A 249 37.63 44.93 -5.38
C VAL A 249 38.92 44.44 -6.01
N GLU A 250 39.60 43.50 -5.39
CA GLU A 250 40.83 42.91 -5.90
C GLU A 250 40.57 41.92 -7.05
N GLN A 251 39.51 41.08 -6.86
CA GLN A 251 39.04 40.16 -7.87
C GLN A 251 37.54 40.33 -8.07
N PRO A 252 37.10 40.66 -9.29
CA PRO A 252 35.68 40.76 -9.58
C PRO A 252 35.04 39.38 -9.62
N GLY A 253 33.89 39.21 -8.96
CA GLY A 253 33.08 38.00 -9.00
C GLY A 253 32.52 37.75 -10.40
N ARG A 254 32.36 36.49 -10.75
CA ARG A 254 31.66 36.05 -11.97
C ARG A 254 30.67 34.98 -11.65
N THR A 255 29.44 35.11 -12.16
CA THR A 255 28.40 34.09 -12.02
C THR A 255 28.78 32.82 -12.74
N GLY A 256 28.58 31.69 -12.09
CA GLY A 256 28.59 30.38 -12.68
C GLY A 256 27.33 30.10 -13.51
N THR A 257 27.30 28.91 -14.10
CA THR A 257 26.13 28.40 -14.85
C THR A 257 25.97 26.94 -14.53
N ARG A 258 24.77 26.53 -14.17
CA ARG A 258 24.37 25.15 -14.04
C ARG A 258 23.31 24.80 -15.05
N ARG A 259 23.32 23.56 -15.49
CA ARG A 259 22.29 22.97 -16.33
C ARG A 259 21.39 22.11 -15.45
N VAL A 260 20.12 22.45 -15.37
CA VAL A 260 19.14 21.75 -14.56
C VAL A 260 18.13 21.08 -15.48
N THR A 261 17.93 19.77 -15.27
CA THR A 261 16.93 19.00 -16.01
C THR A 261 15.69 18.87 -15.14
N TYR A 262 14.57 19.33 -15.65
CA TYR A 262 13.26 19.21 -15.02
C TYR A 262 12.40 18.19 -15.74
N VAL A 263 11.62 17.40 -14.99
CA VAL A 263 10.48 16.65 -15.49
C VAL A 263 9.24 17.50 -15.29
N LEU A 264 8.58 17.84 -16.39
CA LEU A 264 7.29 18.51 -16.43
C LEU A 264 6.22 17.45 -16.61
N ARG A 265 5.31 17.34 -15.67
CA ARG A 265 4.24 16.34 -15.68
C ARG A 265 2.90 17.03 -15.74
N THR A 266 2.01 16.46 -16.56
CA THR A 266 0.60 16.89 -16.64
C THR A 266 -0.25 15.67 -16.30
N VAL A 267 -1.24 15.86 -15.44
CA VAL A 267 -2.21 14.82 -15.06
C VAL A 267 -3.61 15.34 -15.38
N ASN A 268 -4.32 14.64 -16.23
CA ASN A 268 -5.66 15.04 -16.73
C ASN A 268 -5.69 16.51 -17.19
N GLY A 269 -4.68 16.93 -17.97
CA GLY A 269 -4.56 18.30 -18.47
C GLY A 269 -4.02 19.33 -17.47
N VAL A 270 -3.92 18.99 -16.18
CA VAL A 270 -3.43 19.89 -15.14
C VAL A 270 -1.92 19.74 -14.97
N ARG A 271 -1.18 20.83 -15.16
CA ARG A 271 0.28 20.85 -14.97
C ARG A 271 0.62 20.66 -13.49
N GLN A 272 1.55 19.78 -13.22
CA GLN A 272 2.12 19.55 -11.90
C GLN A 272 3.37 20.43 -11.70
N THR A 273 3.78 20.63 -10.46
CA THR A 273 5.02 21.33 -10.12
C THR A 273 6.20 20.62 -10.79
N PRO A 274 7.07 21.35 -11.54
CA PRO A 274 8.26 20.78 -12.15
C PRO A 274 9.15 20.11 -11.11
N ARG A 275 9.62 18.91 -11.41
CA ARG A 275 10.54 18.18 -10.53
C ARG A 275 11.92 18.16 -11.13
N GLN A 276 12.90 18.71 -10.40
CA GLN A 276 14.31 18.60 -10.75
C GLN A 276 14.75 17.14 -10.64
N VAL A 277 15.42 16.63 -11.68
CA VAL A 277 15.86 15.24 -11.75
C VAL A 277 17.37 15.11 -11.98
N ALA A 278 18.01 16.15 -12.52
CA ALA A 278 19.46 16.21 -12.68
C ALA A 278 19.93 17.65 -12.60
N GLU A 279 21.15 17.84 -12.13
CA GLU A 279 21.88 19.11 -12.11
C GLU A 279 23.32 18.86 -12.48
N GLU A 280 23.89 19.72 -13.35
CA GLU A 280 25.26 19.68 -13.79
C GLU A 280 25.82 21.08 -13.79
N THR A 281 26.89 21.33 -13.08
CA THR A 281 27.59 22.60 -13.14
C THR A 281 28.39 22.68 -14.45
N VAL A 282 27.97 23.58 -15.32
CA VAL A 282 28.62 23.84 -16.62
C VAL A 282 29.82 24.76 -16.45
N ARG A 283 29.70 25.73 -15.55
CA ARG A 283 30.77 26.68 -15.22
C ARG A 283 30.66 27.07 -13.75
N GLU A 284 31.74 26.90 -13.02
CA GLU A 284 31.82 27.31 -11.62
C GLU A 284 31.74 28.84 -11.47
N PRO A 285 31.12 29.36 -10.42
CA PRO A 285 31.20 30.78 -10.09
C PRO A 285 32.61 31.13 -9.62
N VAL A 286 33.02 32.36 -9.85
CA VAL A 286 34.28 32.91 -9.34
C VAL A 286 33.95 33.86 -8.19
N THR A 287 34.47 33.56 -7.02
CA THR A 287 34.29 34.40 -5.82
C THR A 287 34.83 35.80 -6.03
N GLN A 288 34.09 36.81 -5.63
CA GLN A 288 34.55 38.19 -5.56
C GLN A 288 35.40 38.38 -4.32
N LEU A 289 36.62 38.90 -4.47
CA LEU A 289 37.49 39.25 -3.36
C LEU A 289 37.50 40.78 -3.16
N VAL A 290 37.09 41.21 -1.98
CA VAL A 290 37.04 42.63 -1.60
C VAL A 290 38.01 42.85 -0.42
N LYS A 291 39.03 43.68 -0.62
CA LYS A 291 39.90 44.19 0.45
C LYS A 291 39.18 45.29 1.20
N VAL A 292 39.12 45.15 2.53
CA VAL A 292 38.50 46.14 3.43
C VAL A 292 39.58 46.81 4.24
N GLY A 293 39.73 48.11 4.07
CA GLY A 293 40.78 48.86 4.79
C GLY A 293 40.56 48.90 6.31
N THR A 294 41.60 48.62 7.05
CA THR A 294 41.62 48.65 8.52
C THR A 294 42.57 49.73 9.06
N LYS A 295 43.41 50.29 8.21
CA LYS A 295 44.37 51.34 8.62
C LYS A 295 43.62 52.54 9.20
N PRO A 296 43.95 52.98 10.42
CA PRO A 296 43.32 54.12 11.03
C PRO A 296 43.39 55.38 10.14
N LEU A 297 42.30 56.13 10.06
CA LEU A 297 42.28 57.39 9.37
C LEU A 297 43.17 58.40 10.05
N PRO A 298 43.97 59.22 9.30
CA PRO A 298 44.76 60.29 9.91
C PRO A 298 43.87 61.23 10.68
N ALA A 299 44.28 61.59 11.86
CA ALA A 299 43.59 62.57 12.71
C ALA A 299 43.64 64.00 12.13
N SER A 300 44.66 64.28 11.30
CA SER A 300 44.80 65.57 10.60
C SER A 300 44.97 65.36 9.09
N VAL A 301 44.53 66.30 8.31
CA VAL A 301 44.77 66.40 6.86
C VAL A 301 45.45 67.75 6.61
N ALA A 302 46.71 67.69 6.11
CA ALA A 302 47.47 68.88 5.84
C ALA A 302 46.73 69.89 4.97
N GLY A 303 46.66 71.14 5.41
CA GLY A 303 45.87 72.20 4.71
C GLY A 303 44.42 72.30 5.15
N ALA A 304 43.97 71.48 6.08
CA ALA A 304 42.65 71.52 6.67
C ALA A 304 42.65 71.70 8.21
N GLU A 305 43.80 72.04 8.78
CA GLU A 305 43.98 72.26 10.19
C GLU A 305 43.41 73.64 10.60
N GLY A 306 42.97 73.72 11.87
CA GLY A 306 42.49 74.98 12.44
C GLY A 306 41.11 75.40 11.96
N LEU A 307 40.43 74.59 11.18
CA LEU A 307 39.07 74.86 10.69
C LEU A 307 38.03 74.21 11.60
N ASP A 308 36.88 74.86 11.76
CA ASP A 308 35.76 74.38 12.57
C ASP A 308 34.85 73.43 11.75
N TRP A 309 35.28 72.16 11.72
CA TRP A 309 34.54 71.11 11.05
C TRP A 309 33.19 70.79 11.73
N SER A 310 33.12 71.04 13.05
CA SER A 310 31.87 70.81 13.79
C SER A 310 30.81 71.85 13.46
N ALA A 311 31.21 73.13 13.29
CA ALA A 311 30.31 74.18 12.87
C ALA A 311 29.80 73.96 11.44
N LEU A 312 30.65 73.43 10.52
CA LEU A 312 30.22 73.04 9.19
C LEU A 312 29.18 71.88 9.23
N ALA A 313 29.47 70.82 9.97
CA ALA A 313 28.58 69.67 10.12
C ALA A 313 27.25 70.09 10.76
N GLN A 314 27.27 70.89 11.79
CA GLN A 314 26.05 71.45 12.41
C GLN A 314 25.20 72.23 11.44
N CYS A 315 25.81 72.97 10.51
CA CYS A 315 25.11 73.76 9.50
C CYS A 315 24.51 72.86 8.37
N GLU A 316 25.25 71.85 7.91
CA GLU A 316 24.87 71.01 6.78
C GLU A 316 23.84 69.92 7.15
N SER A 317 23.98 69.33 8.33
CA SER A 317 23.20 68.15 8.73
C SER A 317 22.60 68.22 10.14
N GLY A 318 22.83 69.33 10.84
CA GLY A 318 22.55 69.45 12.26
C GLY A 318 23.45 68.52 13.11
N GLY A 319 24.65 68.22 12.62
CA GLY A 319 25.62 67.33 13.29
C GLY A 319 25.26 65.86 13.26
N ARG A 320 24.35 65.42 12.40
CA ARG A 320 23.87 64.01 12.29
C ARG A 320 24.62 63.30 11.19
N PRO A 321 25.37 62.24 11.54
CA PRO A 321 26.14 61.49 10.54
C PRO A 321 25.26 60.66 9.61
N ASP A 322 24.04 60.31 10.00
CA ASP A 322 23.07 59.51 9.27
C ASP A 322 22.08 60.40 8.46
N ALA A 323 22.25 61.72 8.47
CA ALA A 323 21.35 62.65 7.79
C ALA A 323 21.33 62.41 6.29
N THR A 324 20.13 62.48 5.72
CA THR A 324 19.91 62.50 4.26
C THR A 324 19.05 63.70 3.93
N ASP A 325 19.36 64.38 2.81
CA ASP A 325 18.55 65.49 2.34
C ASP A 325 17.17 65.00 1.85
N PRO A 326 16.16 65.87 1.72
CA PRO A 326 14.82 65.44 1.28
C PRO A 326 14.78 64.78 -0.10
N SER A 327 15.74 65.04 -0.96
CA SER A 327 15.84 64.42 -2.29
C SER A 327 16.54 63.06 -2.27
N GLY A 328 17.20 62.67 -1.18
CA GLY A 328 18.05 61.49 -1.06
C GLY A 328 19.37 61.57 -1.84
N THR A 329 19.71 62.71 -2.37
CA THR A 329 20.93 62.92 -3.19
C THR A 329 22.16 63.12 -2.31
N TYR A 330 22.03 63.86 -1.20
CA TYR A 330 23.12 64.19 -0.31
C TYR A 330 22.95 63.53 1.04
N GLY A 331 24.07 63.09 1.63
CA GLY A 331 24.04 62.39 2.91
C GLY A 331 25.24 62.68 3.81
N GLY A 332 25.03 62.36 5.10
CA GLY A 332 26.04 62.43 6.16
C GLY A 332 26.26 63.84 6.73
N LEU A 333 27.23 63.93 7.61
CA LEU A 333 27.60 65.17 8.34
C LEU A 333 27.80 66.38 7.43
N TYR A 334 28.36 66.13 6.24
CA TYR A 334 28.79 67.18 5.29
C TYR A 334 28.03 67.18 3.99
N GLN A 335 26.88 66.44 3.93
CA GLN A 335 25.99 66.37 2.81
C GLN A 335 26.71 66.04 1.48
N PHE A 336 27.43 64.94 1.44
CA PHE A 336 28.10 64.45 0.24
C PHE A 336 27.09 63.85 -0.74
N ASP A 337 27.28 64.11 -2.03
CA ASP A 337 26.75 63.20 -3.05
C ASP A 337 27.60 61.94 -3.16
N VAL A 338 26.98 60.83 -3.58
CA VAL A 338 27.65 59.49 -3.63
C VAL A 338 28.85 59.51 -4.55
N ARG A 339 28.82 60.24 -5.67
CA ARG A 339 29.90 60.29 -6.64
C ARG A 339 31.14 60.97 -6.07
N THR A 340 30.94 62.15 -5.42
CA THR A 340 32.03 62.86 -4.74
C THR A 340 32.60 62.03 -3.58
N TRP A 341 31.74 61.36 -2.82
CA TRP A 341 32.14 60.49 -1.77
C TRP A 341 33.08 59.37 -2.27
N GLN A 342 32.65 58.67 -3.33
CA GLN A 342 33.44 57.58 -3.93
C GLN A 342 34.75 58.10 -4.56
N ALA A 343 34.74 59.25 -5.20
CA ALA A 343 35.94 59.86 -5.78
C ALA A 343 37.02 60.21 -4.71
N LEU A 344 36.61 60.39 -3.47
CA LEU A 344 37.49 60.56 -2.32
C LEU A 344 37.91 59.23 -1.69
N GLY A 345 37.46 58.11 -2.26
CA GLY A 345 37.77 56.74 -1.81
C GLY A 345 36.76 56.18 -0.78
N GLY A 346 35.60 56.80 -0.64
CA GLY A 346 34.53 56.31 0.24
C GLY A 346 33.79 55.10 -0.39
N SER A 347 33.49 54.12 0.44
CA SER A 347 32.66 52.99 0.07
C SER A 347 31.21 53.24 0.47
N GLY A 348 30.26 52.66 -0.26
CA GLY A 348 28.83 52.80 0.03
C GLY A 348 28.32 54.25 -0.08
N ARG A 349 27.46 54.63 0.84
CA ARG A 349 26.88 55.99 0.89
C ARG A 349 27.49 56.77 2.06
N PRO A 350 27.62 58.11 1.93
CA PRO A 350 28.25 58.93 2.96
C PRO A 350 27.62 58.76 4.36
N GLN A 351 26.29 58.73 4.42
CA GLN A 351 25.53 58.62 5.69
C GLN A 351 25.64 57.26 6.37
N ASP A 352 26.14 56.24 5.66
CA ASP A 352 26.34 54.87 6.22
C ASP A 352 27.75 54.75 6.86
N ALA A 353 28.64 55.71 6.59
CA ALA A 353 30.02 55.74 7.11
C ALA A 353 30.12 56.37 8.50
N SER A 354 31.19 56.06 9.21
CA SER A 354 31.46 56.70 10.51
C SER A 354 31.65 58.21 10.39
N GLY A 355 31.26 58.96 11.41
CA GLY A 355 31.48 60.42 11.46
C GLY A 355 32.96 60.84 11.31
N ALA A 356 33.90 60.01 11.80
CA ALA A 356 35.32 60.18 11.60
C ALA A 356 35.74 60.09 10.14
N GLU A 357 35.23 59.12 9.41
CA GLU A 357 35.49 58.94 7.99
C GLU A 357 34.91 60.10 7.18
N GLN A 358 33.67 60.46 7.47
CA GLN A 358 33.00 61.59 6.82
C GLN A 358 33.79 62.89 7.00
N THR A 359 34.30 63.12 8.22
CA THR A 359 35.13 64.30 8.52
C THR A 359 36.49 64.25 7.78
N TYR A 360 37.14 63.07 7.75
CA TYR A 360 38.37 62.89 7.02
C TYR A 360 38.20 63.21 5.51
N ARG A 361 37.14 62.71 4.88
CA ARG A 361 36.87 62.95 3.47
C ARG A 361 36.46 64.38 3.18
N ALA A 362 35.73 65.00 4.09
CA ALA A 362 35.44 66.42 4.00
C ALA A 362 36.73 67.31 4.06
N LYS A 363 37.64 66.95 4.92
CA LYS A 363 38.97 67.58 4.98
C LYS A 363 39.73 67.39 3.65
N LYS A 364 39.73 66.20 3.07
CA LYS A 364 40.32 65.96 1.73
C LYS A 364 39.67 66.76 0.63
N LEU A 365 38.32 66.84 0.61
CA LEU A 365 37.60 67.64 -0.36
C LEU A 365 37.92 69.12 -0.26
N TYR A 366 38.03 69.63 0.99
CA TYR A 366 38.41 71.02 1.23
C TYR A 366 39.82 71.32 0.70
N VAL A 367 40.80 70.46 0.92
CA VAL A 367 42.15 70.64 0.37
C VAL A 367 42.16 70.74 -1.15
N GLN A 368 41.25 70.02 -1.83
CA GLN A 368 41.13 70.05 -3.29
C GLN A 368 40.34 71.24 -3.83
N ARG A 369 39.28 71.68 -3.12
CA ARG A 369 38.31 72.65 -3.67
C ARG A 369 38.00 73.78 -2.73
N GLY A 370 38.68 73.93 -1.59
CA GLY A 370 38.34 74.87 -0.56
C GLY A 370 36.89 74.74 -0.02
N ALA A 371 36.25 75.76 0.36
CA ALA A 371 34.90 75.76 0.86
C ALA A 371 33.79 75.77 -0.23
N THR A 372 34.17 75.74 -1.51
CA THR A 372 33.23 75.75 -2.66
C THR A 372 32.17 74.64 -2.62
N PRO A 373 32.45 73.42 -2.21
CA PRO A 373 31.45 72.35 -2.11
C PRO A 373 30.31 72.66 -1.13
N TRP A 374 30.49 73.59 -0.23
CA TRP A 374 29.53 74.01 0.81
C TRP A 374 29.15 75.47 0.65
N PRO A 375 28.42 75.86 -0.39
CA PRO A 375 28.25 77.31 -0.75
C PRO A 375 27.53 78.10 0.34
N HIS A 376 26.70 77.51 1.15
CA HIS A 376 26.00 78.17 2.23
C HIS A 376 26.70 78.04 3.59
N CYS A 377 27.12 76.82 3.92
CA CYS A 377 27.69 76.53 5.22
C CYS A 377 29.21 76.62 5.31
N GLY A 378 29.93 76.66 4.14
CA GLY A 378 31.41 76.65 4.12
C GLY A 378 32.07 77.80 4.88
N ARG A 379 31.43 78.97 4.99
CA ARG A 379 31.87 80.11 5.80
C ARG A 379 32.00 79.74 7.33
N ARG A 380 31.32 78.66 7.78
CA ARG A 380 31.37 78.25 9.18
C ARG A 380 32.73 77.67 9.53
N LEU A 381 33.53 77.18 8.57
CA LEU A 381 34.85 76.69 8.75
C LEU A 381 35.84 77.66 9.37
N TYR A 382 35.61 78.95 9.19
CA TYR A 382 36.52 80.04 9.54
C TYR A 382 36.12 80.78 10.80
N ARG A 383 35.30 80.20 11.64
CA ARG A 383 34.83 80.86 12.87
C ARG A 383 35.62 80.45 14.07
#